data_fa6f23bccda2f55f9385a5bcd8a932bd
#
_entry.id   fa6f23bccda2f55f9385a5bcd8a932bd
#
_cell.length_a   1.000
_cell.length_b   1.000
_cell.length_c   1.000
_cell.angle_alpha   90.00
_cell.angle_beta   90.00
_cell.angle_gamma   90.00
#
_symmetry.space_group_name_H-M   'P 1'
#
loop_
_entity.id
_entity.type
_entity.pdbx_description
1 polymer ?
#
loop_
_entity_poly.entity_id
_entity_poly.type
_entity_poly.pdbx_seq_one_letter_code
_entity_poly.pdbx_strand_id
1 'polypeptide(L)'
;DVQNSIRFLKGDTKELNQELIQKMEQAAENLEFEKAVFYRDRMALLRDVQSQQAIYKLKGEADILAIAYQAGVTCVQLMHVRNGKMLGGKSYFPDMLGDDLGQMLSDFIANFYFQVADEVPAELIVNVDVIDRKELEEALYQQFEKKIQIKHNVRETRAEWLELAEMNVQHAIKGKLANHLELNERFHQLEQVCGRPIDSIE
;
A
#
# COMPACT_ATOMS: atom_id res chain seq x y z
N ASP A 1 31.58 3.67 -11.57
CA ASP A 1 30.51 3.70 -11.66
C ASP A 1 29.61 3.76 -12.89
N VAL A 2 30.08 4.18 -14.07
CA VAL A 2 29.33 4.08 -15.32
C VAL A 2 29.01 2.62 -15.68
N GLN A 3 29.91 1.68 -15.42
CA GLN A 3 29.71 0.26 -15.68
C GLN A 3 28.58 -0.34 -14.80
N ASN A 4 28.46 0.06 -13.53
CA ASN A 4 27.39 -0.38 -12.66
C ASN A 4 26.03 0.19 -13.11
N SER A 5 26.01 1.41 -13.62
CA SER A 5 24.80 1.99 -14.22
C SER A 5 24.38 1.26 -15.50
N ILE A 6 25.32 0.84 -16.33
CA ILE A 6 25.05 0.04 -17.54
C ILE A 6 24.53 -1.37 -17.17
N ARG A 7 25.13 -2.04 -16.16
CA ARG A 7 24.66 -3.35 -15.67
C ARG A 7 23.25 -3.25 -15.09
N PHE A 8 22.98 -2.20 -14.34
CA PHE A 8 21.64 -1.90 -13.81
C PHE A 8 20.59 -1.74 -14.92
N LEU A 9 20.90 -0.98 -15.96
CA LEU A 9 20.01 -0.78 -17.11
C LEU A 9 19.79 -2.08 -17.94
N LYS A 10 20.73 -3.02 -17.88
CA LYS A 10 20.62 -4.33 -18.53
C LYS A 10 19.83 -5.36 -17.72
N GLY A 11 19.47 -5.06 -16.49
CA GLY A 11 18.65 -5.93 -15.64
C GLY A 11 19.41 -6.90 -14.72
N ASP A 12 20.76 -6.79 -14.63
CA ASP A 12 21.62 -7.62 -13.78
C ASP A 12 21.58 -7.20 -12.29
N THR A 13 20.38 -6.92 -11.82
CA THR A 13 20.15 -6.28 -10.51
C THR A 13 20.37 -7.22 -9.32
N LYS A 14 20.15 -8.53 -9.50
CA LYS A 14 20.41 -9.53 -8.44
C LYS A 14 21.90 -9.65 -8.13
N GLU A 15 22.73 -9.72 -9.18
CA GLU A 15 24.17 -9.82 -9.03
C GLU A 15 24.75 -8.53 -8.42
N LEU A 16 24.24 -7.37 -8.85
CA LEU A 16 24.66 -6.09 -8.30
C LEU A 16 24.32 -5.94 -6.81
N ASN A 17 23.14 -6.41 -6.39
CA ASN A 17 22.77 -6.45 -4.98
C ASN A 17 23.67 -7.37 -4.17
N GLN A 18 24.01 -8.56 -4.68
CA GLN A 18 24.92 -9.47 -4.00
C GLN A 18 26.32 -8.91 -3.86
N GLU A 19 26.84 -8.24 -4.90
CA GLU A 19 28.14 -7.54 -4.84
C GLU A 19 28.17 -6.43 -3.78
N LEU A 20 27.07 -5.65 -3.67
CA LEU A 20 26.97 -4.60 -2.66
C LEU A 20 26.86 -5.16 -1.23
N ILE A 21 26.15 -6.27 -1.03
CA ILE A 21 26.11 -6.98 0.25
C ILE A 21 27.50 -7.43 0.66
N GLN A 22 28.21 -8.11 -0.23
CA GLN A 22 29.57 -8.59 0.05
C GLN A 22 30.53 -7.44 0.39
N LYS A 23 30.47 -6.33 -0.35
CA LYS A 23 31.29 -5.14 -0.08
C LYS A 23 30.93 -4.45 1.24
N MET A 24 29.66 -4.45 1.61
CA MET A 24 29.19 -3.92 2.90
C MET A 24 29.71 -4.78 4.06
N GLU A 25 29.58 -6.10 3.95
CA GLU A 25 30.07 -7.06 4.96
C GLU A 25 31.58 -6.97 5.11
N GLN A 26 32.30 -6.94 4.02
CA GLN A 26 33.76 -6.83 4.03
C GLN A 26 34.25 -5.49 4.62
N ALA A 27 33.54 -4.37 4.36
CA ALA A 27 33.84 -3.10 4.97
C ALA A 27 33.54 -3.12 6.49
N ALA A 28 32.48 -3.79 6.91
CA ALA A 28 32.14 -3.94 8.32
C ALA A 28 33.18 -4.82 9.08
N GLU A 29 33.62 -5.92 8.48
CA GLU A 29 34.70 -6.78 9.03
C GLU A 29 36.02 -6.03 9.19
N ASN A 30 36.32 -5.12 8.27
CA ASN A 30 37.53 -4.26 8.32
C ASN A 30 37.34 -3.03 9.23
N LEU A 31 36.21 -2.92 9.94
CA LEU A 31 35.86 -1.78 10.78
C LEU A 31 35.75 -0.44 10.02
N GLU A 32 35.59 -0.49 8.71
CA GLU A 32 35.41 0.66 7.83
C GLU A 32 33.92 1.07 7.77
N PHE A 33 33.38 1.53 8.89
CA PHE A 33 31.94 1.74 9.07
C PHE A 33 31.35 2.77 8.08
N GLU A 34 32.10 3.81 7.72
CA GLU A 34 31.65 4.79 6.73
C GLU A 34 31.43 4.17 5.34
N LYS A 35 32.29 3.23 4.93
CA LYS A 35 32.11 2.49 3.68
C LYS A 35 30.95 1.51 3.76
N ALA A 36 30.76 0.85 4.89
CA ALA A 36 29.61 -0.04 5.11
C ALA A 36 28.30 0.74 5.00
N VAL A 37 28.19 1.91 5.63
CA VAL A 37 27.05 2.82 5.51
C VAL A 37 26.81 3.25 4.07
N PHE A 38 27.86 3.63 3.35
CA PHE A 38 27.78 4.00 1.93
C PHE A 38 27.20 2.87 1.07
N TYR A 39 27.63 1.62 1.26
CA TYR A 39 27.07 0.48 0.51
C TYR A 39 25.63 0.17 0.90
N ARG A 40 25.27 0.28 2.19
CA ARG A 40 23.89 0.12 2.68
C ARG A 40 22.96 1.16 2.02
N ASP A 41 23.34 2.41 2.01
CA ASP A 41 22.53 3.50 1.46
C ASP A 41 22.38 3.35 -0.07
N ARG A 42 23.41 2.84 -0.74
CA ARG A 42 23.36 2.52 -2.15
C ARG A 42 22.43 1.35 -2.47
N MET A 43 22.35 0.34 -1.57
CA MET A 43 21.37 -0.74 -1.68
C MET A 43 19.92 -0.24 -1.48
N ALA A 44 19.70 0.68 -0.55
CA ALA A 44 18.39 1.31 -0.36
C ALA A 44 17.94 2.05 -1.62
N LEU A 45 18.80 2.88 -2.20
CA LEU A 45 18.53 3.57 -3.47
C LEU A 45 18.24 2.62 -4.63
N LEU A 46 18.99 1.50 -4.74
CA LEU A 46 18.73 0.48 -5.76
C LEU A 46 17.37 -0.18 -5.58
N ARG A 47 16.96 -0.48 -4.34
CA ARG A 47 15.64 -1.03 -4.04
C ARG A 47 14.52 -0.06 -4.42
N ASP A 48 14.68 1.22 -4.11
CA ASP A 48 13.71 2.25 -4.50
C ASP A 48 13.57 2.37 -6.03
N VAL A 49 14.68 2.36 -6.76
CA VAL A 49 14.63 2.41 -8.22
C VAL A 49 14.09 1.11 -8.82
N GLN A 50 14.38 -0.06 -8.22
CA GLN A 50 13.82 -1.34 -8.64
C GLN A 50 12.31 -1.40 -8.42
N SER A 51 11.81 -0.93 -7.28
CA SER A 51 10.37 -0.86 -7.02
C SER A 51 9.67 0.06 -8.04
N GLN A 52 10.29 1.18 -8.39
CA GLN A 52 9.80 2.05 -9.46
C GLN A 52 9.83 1.38 -10.83
N GLN A 53 10.89 0.61 -11.18
CA GLN A 53 10.99 -0.09 -12.46
C GLN A 53 10.05 -1.29 -12.58
N ALA A 54 9.77 -2.01 -11.49
CA ALA A 54 8.77 -3.07 -11.48
C ALA A 54 7.38 -2.52 -11.86
N ILE A 55 7.07 -1.29 -11.43
CA ILE A 55 5.86 -0.55 -11.79
C ILE A 55 5.76 -0.32 -13.32
N TYR A 56 6.90 -0.13 -14.02
CA TYR A 56 6.91 0.12 -15.47
C TYR A 56 6.73 -1.15 -16.34
N LYS A 57 6.89 -2.36 -15.80
CA LYS A 57 6.87 -3.61 -16.60
C LYS A 57 5.46 -4.16 -16.87
N LEU A 58 4.45 -3.74 -16.13
CA LEU A 58 3.08 -4.19 -16.35
C LEU A 58 2.37 -3.25 -17.33
N LYS A 59 2.17 -3.73 -18.56
CA LYS A 59 1.20 -3.14 -19.48
C LYS A 59 -0.20 -3.50 -18.96
N GLY A 60 -0.89 -2.54 -18.35
CA GLY A 60 -2.26 -2.77 -17.89
C GLY A 60 -2.76 -1.66 -16.97
N GLU A 61 -4.04 -1.70 -16.74
CA GLU A 61 -4.76 -0.85 -15.80
C GLU A 61 -5.26 -1.72 -14.66
N ALA A 62 -4.91 -1.36 -13.44
CA ALA A 62 -5.35 -2.05 -12.24
C ALA A 62 -5.58 -1.06 -11.11
N ASP A 63 -6.52 -1.39 -10.23
CA ASP A 63 -6.62 -0.77 -8.92
C ASP A 63 -6.21 -1.79 -7.87
N ILE A 64 -5.41 -1.35 -6.90
CA ILE A 64 -4.92 -2.18 -5.83
C ILE A 64 -5.60 -1.73 -4.55
N LEU A 65 -6.29 -2.66 -3.90
CA LEU A 65 -7.01 -2.40 -2.67
C LEU A 65 -6.45 -3.29 -1.55
N ALA A 66 -5.95 -2.65 -0.52
CA ALA A 66 -5.55 -3.34 0.70
C ALA A 66 -6.42 -2.86 1.86
N ILE A 67 -6.97 -3.80 2.63
CA ILE A 67 -7.74 -3.52 3.83
C ILE A 67 -7.00 -4.04 5.06
N ALA A 68 -7.08 -3.29 6.14
CA ALA A 68 -6.68 -3.75 7.46
C ALA A 68 -7.58 -3.15 8.54
N TYR A 69 -7.67 -3.86 9.65
CA TYR A 69 -8.40 -3.44 10.84
C TYR A 69 -7.47 -3.53 12.05
N GLN A 70 -7.41 -2.48 12.84
CA GLN A 70 -6.62 -2.45 14.07
C GLN A 70 -7.23 -1.49 15.08
N ALA A 71 -7.40 -1.95 16.30
CA ALA A 71 -7.85 -1.14 17.45
C ALA A 71 -9.12 -0.29 17.14
N GLY A 72 -10.11 -0.89 16.51
CA GLY A 72 -11.38 -0.22 16.18
C GLY A 72 -11.35 0.63 14.92
N VAL A 73 -10.21 0.72 14.22
CA VAL A 73 -10.07 1.50 13.00
C VAL A 73 -9.93 0.58 11.80
N THR A 74 -10.86 0.70 10.86
CA THR A 74 -10.76 0.08 9.53
C THR A 74 -10.11 1.08 8.56
N CYS A 75 -9.19 0.61 7.75
CA CYS A 75 -8.61 1.40 6.67
C CYS A 75 -8.55 0.58 5.38
N VAL A 76 -8.97 1.20 4.28
CA VAL A 76 -8.80 0.68 2.93
C VAL A 76 -7.87 1.62 2.16
N GLN A 77 -6.74 1.10 1.71
CA GLN A 77 -5.85 1.80 0.80
C GLN A 77 -6.22 1.44 -0.64
N LEU A 78 -6.57 2.43 -1.42
CA LEU A 78 -6.79 2.31 -2.86
C LEU A 78 -5.64 2.96 -3.60
N MET A 79 -5.01 2.24 -4.52
CA MET A 79 -3.92 2.74 -5.37
C MET A 79 -4.25 2.48 -6.84
N HIS A 80 -4.01 3.47 -7.69
CA HIS A 80 -4.33 3.41 -9.12
C HIS A 80 -3.09 3.16 -9.95
N VAL A 81 -3.14 2.12 -10.80
CA VAL A 81 -2.13 1.86 -11.82
C VAL A 81 -2.76 2.02 -13.19
N ARG A 82 -2.19 2.91 -14.00
CA ARG A 82 -2.61 3.15 -15.38
C ARG A 82 -1.40 3.13 -16.30
N ASN A 83 -1.51 2.36 -17.39
CA ASN A 83 -0.39 2.16 -18.33
C ASN A 83 0.90 1.67 -17.65
N GLY A 84 0.78 0.81 -16.65
CA GLY A 84 1.89 0.31 -15.86
C GLY A 84 2.55 1.33 -14.91
N LYS A 85 1.97 2.52 -14.76
CA LYS A 85 2.44 3.56 -13.85
C LYS A 85 1.50 3.72 -12.67
N MET A 86 2.06 3.79 -11.48
CA MET A 86 1.30 4.16 -10.30
C MET A 86 1.03 5.66 -10.31
N LEU A 87 -0.25 6.03 -10.35
CA LEU A 87 -0.69 7.42 -10.38
C LEU A 87 -0.86 8.01 -8.98
N GLY A 88 -0.79 7.17 -7.96
CA GLY A 88 -1.00 7.56 -6.58
C GLY A 88 -2.05 6.69 -5.90
N GLY A 89 -2.38 7.04 -4.65
CA GLY A 89 -3.36 6.30 -3.87
C GLY A 89 -3.98 7.17 -2.78
N LYS A 90 -5.07 6.66 -2.21
CA LYS A 90 -5.80 7.31 -1.13
C LYS A 90 -6.20 6.29 -0.07
N SER A 91 -6.07 6.70 1.19
CA SER A 91 -6.56 5.92 2.32
C SER A 91 -7.99 6.34 2.67
N TYR A 92 -8.86 5.38 2.82
CA TYR A 92 -10.24 5.53 3.24
C TYR A 92 -10.42 4.90 4.61
N PHE A 93 -11.23 5.51 5.45
CA PHE A 93 -11.52 5.02 6.79
C PHE A 93 -13.04 4.84 6.91
N PRO A 94 -13.58 3.77 6.33
CA PRO A 94 -15.01 3.51 6.41
C PRO A 94 -15.41 3.12 7.84
N ASP A 95 -16.56 3.63 8.30
CA ASP A 95 -17.16 3.22 9.57
C ASP A 95 -17.83 1.85 9.40
N MET A 96 -17.01 0.82 9.30
CA MET A 96 -17.43 -0.56 9.21
C MET A 96 -17.03 -1.28 10.47
N LEU A 97 -18.02 -1.91 11.12
CA LEU A 97 -17.84 -2.76 12.29
C LEU A 97 -18.01 -4.21 11.84
N GLY A 98 -16.97 -5.01 12.00
CA GLY A 98 -17.03 -6.43 11.67
C GLY A 98 -15.65 -7.08 11.78
N ASP A 99 -15.64 -8.40 11.89
CA ASP A 99 -14.41 -9.19 11.99
C ASP A 99 -13.99 -9.79 10.65
N ASP A 100 -14.87 -9.70 9.62
CA ASP A 100 -14.61 -10.27 8.29
C ASP A 100 -14.13 -9.20 7.30
N LEU A 101 -12.82 -9.14 7.12
CA LEU A 101 -12.18 -8.21 6.18
C LEU A 101 -12.60 -8.46 4.72
N GLY A 102 -12.93 -9.71 4.36
CA GLY A 102 -13.40 -10.06 3.02
C GLY A 102 -14.76 -9.46 2.72
N GLN A 103 -15.69 -9.52 3.68
CA GLN A 103 -17.00 -8.87 3.55
C GLN A 103 -16.85 -7.34 3.53
N MET A 104 -16.08 -6.79 4.45
CA MET A 104 -15.85 -5.35 4.51
C MET A 104 -15.23 -4.80 3.22
N LEU A 105 -14.29 -5.53 2.61
CA LEU A 105 -13.69 -5.14 1.35
C LEU A 105 -14.68 -5.27 0.19
N SER A 106 -15.54 -6.30 0.18
CA SER A 106 -16.63 -6.46 -0.78
C SER A 106 -17.58 -5.26 -0.76
N ASP A 107 -18.04 -4.89 0.43
CA ASP A 107 -18.92 -3.74 0.64
C ASP A 107 -18.27 -2.42 0.23
N PHE A 108 -16.98 -2.26 0.55
CA PHE A 108 -16.23 -1.08 0.13
C PHE A 108 -16.12 -1.00 -1.40
N ILE A 109 -15.76 -2.09 -2.08
CA ILE A 109 -15.67 -2.14 -3.55
C ILE A 109 -17.01 -1.79 -4.17
N ALA A 110 -18.10 -2.40 -3.71
CA ALA A 110 -19.44 -2.11 -4.19
C ALA A 110 -19.78 -0.61 -4.02
N ASN A 111 -19.67 -0.10 -2.80
CA ASN A 111 -19.99 1.31 -2.55
C ASN A 111 -19.11 2.28 -3.35
N PHE A 112 -17.80 2.02 -3.42
CA PHE A 112 -16.88 2.90 -4.11
C PHE A 112 -17.11 2.95 -5.62
N TYR A 113 -17.19 1.79 -6.28
CA TYR A 113 -17.32 1.76 -7.74
C TYR A 113 -18.73 2.10 -8.22
N PHE A 114 -19.78 1.81 -7.45
CA PHE A 114 -21.14 2.17 -7.85
C PHE A 114 -21.51 3.62 -7.58
N GLN A 115 -20.83 4.30 -6.63
CA GLN A 115 -21.22 5.65 -6.22
C GLN A 115 -20.21 6.74 -6.56
N VAL A 116 -18.92 6.42 -6.58
CA VAL A 116 -17.84 7.43 -6.61
C VAL A 116 -16.99 7.35 -7.86
N ALA A 117 -16.80 6.15 -8.43
CA ALA A 117 -15.89 5.95 -9.54
C ALA A 117 -16.57 6.22 -10.88
N ASP A 118 -15.96 7.09 -11.69
CA ASP A 118 -16.38 7.31 -13.08
C ASP A 118 -15.91 6.17 -14.00
N GLU A 119 -14.79 5.54 -13.65
CA GLU A 119 -14.19 4.45 -14.42
C GLU A 119 -13.69 3.33 -13.50
N VAL A 120 -13.78 2.10 -13.99
CA VAL A 120 -13.23 0.92 -13.34
C VAL A 120 -12.17 0.27 -14.22
N PRO A 121 -10.99 -0.12 -13.68
CA PRO A 121 -9.98 -0.83 -14.43
C PRO A 121 -10.39 -2.29 -14.73
N ALA A 122 -9.69 -2.96 -15.63
CA ALA A 122 -9.95 -4.36 -15.95
C ALA A 122 -9.57 -5.32 -14.80
N GLU A 123 -8.69 -4.89 -13.90
CA GLU A 123 -8.23 -5.70 -12.78
C GLU A 123 -8.35 -4.92 -11.45
N LEU A 124 -8.94 -5.57 -10.45
CA LEU A 124 -8.88 -5.17 -9.04
C LEU A 124 -8.01 -6.18 -8.29
N ILE A 125 -6.93 -5.72 -7.68
CA ILE A 125 -6.00 -6.56 -6.94
C ILE A 125 -6.26 -6.34 -5.45
N VAL A 126 -6.51 -7.41 -4.71
CA VAL A 126 -6.94 -7.35 -3.31
C VAL A 126 -6.04 -8.19 -2.40
N ASN A 127 -5.85 -7.76 -1.15
CA ASN A 127 -5.03 -8.46 -0.18
C ASN A 127 -5.78 -9.55 0.61
N VAL A 128 -7.10 -9.52 0.60
CA VAL A 128 -7.95 -10.55 1.21
C VAL A 128 -8.91 -11.11 0.18
N ASP A 129 -9.35 -12.35 0.36
CA ASP A 129 -10.36 -12.93 -0.53
C ASP A 129 -11.71 -12.25 -0.27
N VAL A 130 -12.32 -11.74 -1.33
CA VAL A 130 -13.57 -10.98 -1.28
C VAL A 130 -14.74 -11.96 -1.29
N ILE A 131 -15.68 -11.78 -0.38
CA ILE A 131 -16.91 -12.59 -0.32
C ILE A 131 -17.77 -12.25 -1.54
N ASP A 132 -18.46 -13.27 -2.07
CA ASP A 132 -19.33 -13.18 -3.25
C ASP A 132 -18.65 -12.51 -4.45
N ARG A 133 -17.34 -12.82 -4.64
CA ARG A 133 -16.50 -12.22 -5.69
C ARG A 133 -17.11 -12.30 -7.08
N LYS A 134 -17.73 -13.43 -7.46
CA LYS A 134 -18.31 -13.62 -8.79
C LYS A 134 -19.53 -12.74 -8.99
N GLU A 135 -20.36 -12.64 -7.99
CA GLU A 135 -21.55 -11.80 -7.96
C GLU A 135 -21.16 -10.32 -8.08
N LEU A 136 -20.10 -9.92 -7.37
CA LEU A 136 -19.56 -8.57 -7.42
C LEU A 136 -18.94 -8.27 -8.82
N GLU A 137 -18.19 -9.19 -9.39
CA GLU A 137 -17.66 -9.07 -10.78
C GLU A 137 -18.78 -8.93 -11.80
N GLU A 138 -19.87 -9.71 -11.65
CA GLU A 138 -21.04 -9.64 -12.54
C GLU A 138 -21.79 -8.31 -12.38
N ALA A 139 -22.00 -7.84 -11.15
CA ALA A 139 -22.62 -6.55 -10.89
C ALA A 139 -21.82 -5.39 -11.47
N LEU A 140 -20.50 -5.41 -11.32
CA LEU A 140 -19.59 -4.44 -11.92
C LEU A 140 -19.63 -4.49 -13.45
N TYR A 141 -19.73 -5.70 -14.03
CA TYR A 141 -19.88 -5.86 -15.47
C TYR A 141 -21.18 -5.22 -15.99
N GLN A 142 -22.29 -5.43 -15.30
CA GLN A 142 -23.57 -4.83 -15.65
C GLN A 142 -23.57 -3.31 -15.59
N GLN A 143 -22.84 -2.73 -14.63
CA GLN A 143 -22.75 -1.28 -14.46
C GLN A 143 -21.85 -0.61 -15.50
N PHE A 144 -20.69 -1.21 -15.77
CA PHE A 144 -19.62 -0.57 -16.56
C PHE A 144 -19.48 -1.15 -17.97
N GLU A 145 -20.26 -2.19 -18.33
CA GLU A 145 -20.18 -2.93 -19.60
C GLU A 145 -18.75 -3.41 -19.94
N LYS A 146 -17.93 -3.59 -18.89
CA LYS A 146 -16.51 -3.96 -18.98
C LYS A 146 -16.22 -5.17 -18.10
N LYS A 147 -15.53 -6.17 -18.67
CA LYS A 147 -15.11 -7.34 -17.89
C LYS A 147 -14.05 -6.94 -16.86
N ILE A 148 -14.39 -7.09 -15.59
CA ILE A 148 -13.54 -6.79 -14.46
C ILE A 148 -13.19 -8.11 -13.77
N GLN A 149 -11.95 -8.24 -13.30
CA GLN A 149 -11.48 -9.38 -12.56
C GLN A 149 -10.94 -8.95 -11.20
N ILE A 150 -11.47 -9.51 -10.13
CA ILE A 150 -10.96 -9.33 -8.77
C ILE A 150 -9.94 -10.44 -8.50
N LYS A 151 -8.69 -10.08 -8.26
CA LYS A 151 -7.57 -11.01 -8.09
C LYS A 151 -7.02 -10.95 -6.68
N HIS A 152 -7.11 -12.09 -6.01
CA HIS A 152 -6.41 -12.39 -4.77
C HIS A 152 -5.27 -13.38 -5.07
N ASN A 153 -4.24 -13.46 -4.23
CA ASN A 153 -3.07 -14.33 -4.43
C ASN A 153 -2.30 -14.06 -5.74
N VAL A 154 -1.96 -12.83 -5.96
CA VAL A 154 -1.16 -12.39 -7.10
C VAL A 154 0.33 -12.70 -6.93
N ARG A 155 1.09 -12.68 -8.03
CA ARG A 155 2.52 -12.99 -8.07
C ARG A 155 3.30 -11.86 -8.73
N GLU A 156 4.63 -11.91 -8.57
CA GLU A 156 5.58 -11.00 -9.20
C GLU A 156 5.25 -9.52 -8.90
N THR A 157 5.24 -8.68 -9.89
CA THR A 157 5.04 -7.23 -9.77
C THR A 157 3.69 -6.86 -9.15
N ARG A 158 2.64 -7.68 -9.36
CA ARG A 158 1.34 -7.46 -8.70
C ARG A 158 1.42 -7.68 -7.19
N ALA A 159 2.22 -8.64 -6.76
CA ALA A 159 2.47 -8.88 -5.35
C ALA A 159 3.26 -7.72 -4.71
N GLU A 160 4.25 -7.17 -5.41
CA GLU A 160 5.00 -5.99 -4.95
C GLU A 160 4.08 -4.76 -4.78
N TRP A 161 3.14 -4.55 -5.69
CA TRP A 161 2.14 -3.47 -5.55
C TRP A 161 1.21 -3.69 -4.37
N LEU A 162 0.81 -4.95 -4.16
CA LEU A 162 -0.07 -5.30 -3.05
C LEU A 162 0.65 -5.12 -1.71
N GLU A 163 1.91 -5.53 -1.60
CA GLU A 163 2.75 -5.31 -0.43
C GLU A 163 2.89 -3.82 -0.12
N LEU A 164 3.11 -2.99 -1.14
CA LEU A 164 3.16 -1.53 -0.96
C LEU A 164 1.83 -0.97 -0.45
N ALA A 165 0.70 -1.45 -0.96
CA ALA A 165 -0.62 -1.04 -0.48
C ALA A 165 -0.86 -1.49 0.98
N GLU A 166 -0.42 -2.68 1.36
CA GLU A 166 -0.48 -3.19 2.73
C GLU A 166 0.39 -2.37 3.69
N MET A 167 1.59 -1.99 3.27
CA MET A 167 2.43 -1.08 4.06
C MET A 167 1.74 0.27 4.27
N ASN A 168 1.15 0.84 3.22
CA ASN A 168 0.46 2.12 3.29
C ASN A 168 -0.77 2.06 4.21
N VAL A 169 -1.55 1.00 4.16
CA VAL A 169 -2.67 0.76 5.09
C VAL A 169 -2.19 0.76 6.54
N GLN A 170 -1.11 0.05 6.85
CA GLN A 170 -0.57 -0.01 8.19
C GLN A 170 -0.08 1.36 8.68
N HIS A 171 0.57 2.13 7.81
CA HIS A 171 1.00 3.50 8.11
C HIS A 171 -0.19 4.43 8.35
N ALA A 172 -1.23 4.33 7.52
CA ALA A 172 -2.44 5.15 7.64
C ALA A 172 -3.20 4.88 8.96
N ILE A 173 -3.35 3.60 9.34
CA ILE A 173 -3.97 3.23 10.63
C ILE A 173 -3.16 3.77 11.81
N LYS A 174 -1.84 3.60 11.81
CA LYS A 174 -0.97 4.12 12.88
C LYS A 174 -1.09 5.62 13.02
N GLY A 175 -1.09 6.35 11.90
CA GLY A 175 -1.30 7.79 11.89
C GLY A 175 -2.67 8.20 12.44
N LYS A 176 -3.73 7.50 12.07
CA LYS A 176 -5.09 7.75 12.57
C LYS A 176 -5.18 7.50 14.09
N LEU A 177 -4.62 6.39 14.57
CA LEU A 177 -4.62 6.05 16.00
C LEU A 177 -3.78 7.05 16.81
N ALA A 178 -2.61 7.47 16.33
CA ALA A 178 -1.79 8.46 16.98
C ALA A 178 -2.52 9.81 17.13
N ASN A 179 -3.20 10.25 16.06
CA ASN A 179 -4.01 11.47 16.10
C ASN A 179 -5.17 11.37 17.10
N HIS A 180 -5.82 10.20 17.22
CA HIS A 180 -6.88 9.99 18.21
C HIS A 180 -6.34 10.08 19.65
N LEU A 181 -5.19 9.52 19.92
CA LEU A 181 -4.55 9.61 21.24
C LEU A 181 -4.19 11.06 21.60
N GLU A 182 -3.59 11.79 20.66
CA GLU A 182 -3.24 13.20 20.86
C GLU A 182 -4.47 14.08 21.09
N LEU A 183 -5.56 13.85 20.36
CA LEU A 183 -6.82 14.54 20.57
C LEU A 183 -7.40 14.24 21.96
N ASN A 184 -7.41 13.00 22.39
CA ASN A 184 -7.90 12.61 23.72
C ASN A 184 -7.07 13.25 24.82
N GLU A 185 -5.75 13.31 24.70
CA GLU A 185 -4.88 14.01 25.66
C GLU A 185 -5.19 15.51 25.71
N ARG A 186 -5.41 16.15 24.57
CA ARG A 186 -5.81 17.57 24.51
C ARG A 186 -7.17 17.81 25.13
N PHE A 187 -8.14 16.93 24.93
CA PHE A 187 -9.46 17.01 25.57
C PHE A 187 -9.33 16.88 27.09
N HIS A 188 -8.57 15.93 27.58
CA HIS A 188 -8.31 15.79 29.02
C HIS A 188 -7.64 17.03 29.65
N GLN A 189 -6.70 17.65 28.93
CA GLN A 189 -6.08 18.89 29.39
C GLN A 189 -7.09 20.05 29.44
N LEU A 190 -7.99 20.15 28.44
CA LEU A 190 -9.07 21.15 28.43
C LEU A 190 -10.06 20.91 29.56
N GLU A 191 -10.47 19.68 29.85
CA GLU A 191 -11.34 19.33 30.97
C GLU A 191 -10.72 19.79 32.32
N GLN A 192 -9.42 19.57 32.52
CA GLN A 192 -8.71 20.01 33.71
C GLN A 192 -8.71 21.54 33.86
N VAL A 193 -8.56 22.28 32.75
CA VAL A 193 -8.55 23.75 32.76
C VAL A 193 -9.95 24.30 32.96
N CYS A 194 -10.97 23.69 32.35
CA CYS A 194 -12.36 24.15 32.41
C CYS A 194 -13.12 23.71 33.68
N GLY A 195 -12.58 22.73 34.42
CA GLY A 195 -13.15 22.22 35.66
C GLY A 195 -14.49 21.47 35.48
N ARG A 196 -14.82 21.04 34.26
CA ARG A 196 -16.00 20.24 33.93
C ARG A 196 -15.72 19.29 32.77
N PRO A 197 -16.37 18.12 32.73
CA PRO A 197 -16.26 17.20 31.59
C PRO A 197 -16.81 17.89 30.33
N ILE A 198 -16.11 17.72 29.22
CA ILE A 198 -16.53 18.18 27.91
C ILE A 198 -17.28 17.00 27.30
N ASP A 199 -18.59 16.91 27.58
CA ASP A 199 -19.48 15.96 26.90
C ASP A 199 -19.63 16.43 25.45
N SER A 200 -19.04 15.69 24.52
CA SER A 200 -19.20 15.70 23.05
C SER A 200 -19.46 17.08 22.42
N ILE A 201 -18.59 17.46 21.54
CA ILE A 201 -18.89 18.47 20.51
C ILE A 201 -19.70 17.74 19.43
N GLU A 202 -21.00 18.00 19.35
CA GLU A 202 -21.81 17.71 18.17
C GLU A 202 -21.31 18.52 16.95
#